data_e44ebe047022b2a5baf76109463dd5d1
#
_entry.id   e44ebe047022b2a5baf76109463dd5d1
#
_cell.length_a   1.000
_cell.length_b   1.000
_cell.length_c   1.000
_cell.angle_alpha   90.00
_cell.angle_beta   90.00
_cell.angle_gamma   90.00
#
_symmetry.space_group_name_H-M   'P 1'
#
loop_
_entity.id
_entity.type
_entity.pdbx_description
1 polymer ?
#
loop_
_entity_poly.entity_id
_entity_poly.type
_entity_poly.pdbx_seq_one_letter_code
_entity_poly.pdbx_strand_id
1 'polypeptide(L)'
;MDDELSIRMLLENFLSKSYDVITKNDGMEGIKWMEDGNMPDLIVADIQMPNLDGYEFIKNIRSSGFFKDVPLIMLSGIESSQEKVKCLKLGANDYMVKPFNPEELSVRIELLLARK
;
A
#
# COMPACT_ATOMS: atom_id res chain seq x y z
N MET A 1 0.36 2.87 4.24
CA MET A 1 -0.67 3.79 4.76
C MET A 1 -1.75 3.00 5.45
N ASP A 2 -1.97 3.28 6.69
CA ASP A 2 -2.94 2.56 7.51
C ASP A 2 -3.36 3.47 8.66
N ASP A 3 -4.65 3.50 9.01
CA ASP A 3 -5.14 4.29 10.13
C ASP A 3 -4.96 3.59 11.48
N GLU A 4 -4.64 2.30 11.48
CA GLU A 4 -4.35 1.55 12.69
C GLU A 4 -2.90 1.75 13.11
N LEU A 5 -2.69 2.43 14.23
CA LEU A 5 -1.36 2.71 14.76
C LEU A 5 -0.53 1.44 14.98
N SER A 6 -1.15 0.39 15.51
CA SER A 6 -0.46 -0.86 15.79
C SER A 6 0.12 -1.51 14.53
N ILE A 7 -0.62 -1.45 13.41
CA ILE A 7 -0.17 -1.99 12.14
C ILE A 7 0.96 -1.14 11.57
N ARG A 8 0.83 0.20 11.63
CA ARG A 8 1.91 1.08 11.17
C ARG A 8 3.20 0.84 11.93
N MET A 9 3.11 0.70 13.26
CA MET A 9 4.28 0.44 14.09
C MET A 9 4.91 -0.92 13.78
N LEU A 10 4.09 -1.94 13.59
CA LEU A 10 4.56 -3.27 13.23
C LEU A 10 5.33 -3.24 11.92
N LEU A 11 4.75 -2.62 10.90
CA LEU A 11 5.36 -2.54 9.57
C LEU A 11 6.64 -1.71 9.60
N GLU A 12 6.62 -0.57 10.29
CA GLU A 12 7.80 0.26 10.41
C GLU A 12 8.96 -0.50 11.08
N ASN A 13 8.68 -1.16 12.21
CA ASN A 13 9.70 -1.90 12.92
C ASN A 13 10.24 -3.08 12.11
N PHE A 14 9.36 -3.81 11.44
CA PHE A 14 9.77 -4.99 10.68
C PHE A 14 10.50 -4.62 9.39
N LEU A 15 9.97 -3.67 8.63
CA LEU A 15 10.51 -3.33 7.32
C LEU A 15 11.70 -2.37 7.38
N SER A 16 11.87 -1.60 8.45
CA SER A 16 12.98 -0.64 8.58
C SER A 16 14.35 -1.30 8.62
N LYS A 17 14.41 -2.60 8.86
CA LYS A 17 15.65 -3.35 8.80
C LYS A 17 16.22 -3.45 7.38
N SER A 18 15.37 -3.33 6.38
CA SER A 18 15.74 -3.53 4.97
C SER A 18 15.39 -2.34 4.08
N TYR A 19 14.51 -1.44 4.51
CA TYR A 19 13.97 -0.35 3.70
C TYR A 19 13.85 0.93 4.51
N ASP A 20 13.86 2.07 3.82
CA ASP A 20 13.46 3.35 4.40
C ASP A 20 11.93 3.40 4.40
N VAL A 21 11.34 3.33 5.58
CA VAL A 21 9.89 3.25 5.74
C VAL A 21 9.31 4.59 6.15
N ILE A 22 8.37 5.10 5.36
CA ILE A 22 7.62 6.30 5.67
C ILE A 22 6.17 5.88 5.95
N THR A 23 5.65 6.25 7.10
CA THR A 23 4.28 5.89 7.48
C THR A 23 3.35 7.09 7.38
N LYS A 24 2.12 6.84 6.93
CA LYS A 24 1.07 7.85 6.83
C LYS A 24 -0.24 7.26 7.38
N ASN A 25 -1.08 8.12 7.96
CA ASN A 25 -2.32 7.69 8.58
C ASN A 25 -3.39 7.30 7.55
N ASP A 26 -3.40 7.94 6.40
CA ASP A 26 -4.41 7.71 5.39
C ASP A 26 -3.89 8.05 3.99
N GLY A 27 -4.75 7.82 2.99
CA GLY A 27 -4.40 8.04 1.60
C GLY A 27 -4.17 9.49 1.24
N MET A 28 -4.88 10.41 1.88
CA MET A 28 -4.71 11.85 1.61
C MET A 28 -3.33 12.33 2.07
N GLU A 29 -2.88 11.90 3.24
CA GLU A 29 -1.54 12.22 3.72
C GLU A 29 -0.46 11.64 2.81
N GLY A 30 -0.68 10.42 2.34
CA GLY A 30 0.25 9.77 1.42
C GLY A 30 0.35 10.51 0.09
N ILE A 31 -0.78 10.90 -0.47
CA ILE A 31 -0.80 11.66 -1.73
C ILE A 31 -0.10 13.01 -1.55
N LYS A 32 -0.37 13.69 -0.44
CA LYS A 32 0.30 14.96 -0.16
C LYS A 32 1.82 14.81 -0.08
N TRP A 33 2.28 13.77 0.59
CA TRP A 33 3.71 13.47 0.68
C TRP A 33 4.34 13.29 -0.72
N MET A 34 3.63 12.59 -1.60
CA MET A 34 4.09 12.41 -2.98
C MET A 34 4.04 13.70 -3.79
N GLU A 35 2.99 14.51 -3.60
CA GLU A 35 2.87 15.81 -4.28
C GLU A 35 3.96 16.80 -3.85
N ASP A 36 4.49 16.64 -2.64
CA ASP A 36 5.59 17.46 -2.14
C ASP A 36 6.95 17.10 -2.76
N GLY A 37 6.97 16.19 -3.73
CA GLY A 37 8.17 15.85 -4.49
C GLY A 37 8.82 14.53 -4.10
N ASN A 38 8.13 13.69 -3.33
CA ASN A 38 8.67 12.41 -2.90
C ASN A 38 8.17 11.27 -3.79
N MET A 39 9.05 10.36 -4.17
CA MET A 39 8.71 9.23 -5.01
C MET A 39 8.92 7.93 -4.24
N PRO A 40 7.86 7.23 -3.85
CA PRO A 40 8.03 5.92 -3.20
C PRO A 40 8.40 4.86 -4.22
N ASP A 41 9.14 3.84 -3.80
CA ASP A 41 9.45 2.68 -4.65
C ASP A 41 8.33 1.66 -4.60
N LEU A 42 7.55 1.65 -3.54
CA LEU A 42 6.42 0.75 -3.34
C LEU A 42 5.52 1.32 -2.26
N ILE A 43 4.22 1.10 -2.40
CA ILE A 43 3.23 1.56 -1.43
C ILE A 43 2.48 0.36 -0.88
N VAL A 44 2.34 0.31 0.45
CA VAL A 44 1.45 -0.62 1.14
C VAL A 44 0.32 0.21 1.74
N ALA A 45 -0.91 -0.08 1.39
CA ALA A 45 -2.06 0.71 1.82
C ALA A 45 -3.23 -0.17 2.24
N ASP A 46 -3.95 0.29 3.26
CA ASP A 46 -5.20 -0.34 3.69
C ASP A 46 -6.34 0.11 2.77
N ILE A 47 -7.27 -0.78 2.48
CA ILE A 47 -8.47 -0.44 1.72
C ILE A 47 -9.40 0.45 2.54
N GLN A 48 -9.53 0.16 3.84
CA GLN A 48 -10.40 0.92 4.73
C GLN A 48 -9.61 2.04 5.40
N MET A 49 -9.62 3.21 4.78
CA MET A 49 -8.95 4.40 5.30
C MET A 49 -9.95 5.55 5.40
N PRO A 50 -9.82 6.41 6.43
CA PRO A 50 -10.63 7.63 6.49
C PRO A 50 -10.22 8.61 5.39
N ASN A 51 -11.12 9.52 5.03
CA ASN A 51 -10.94 10.61 4.07
C ASN A 51 -10.82 10.16 2.62
N LEU A 52 -10.08 9.10 2.34
CA LEU A 52 -9.93 8.57 0.99
C LEU A 52 -9.79 7.05 1.11
N ASP A 53 -10.78 6.30 0.61
CA ASP A 53 -10.71 4.84 0.69
C ASP A 53 -9.66 4.26 -0.27
N GLY A 54 -9.31 3.00 -0.05
CA GLY A 54 -8.24 2.35 -0.80
C GLY A 54 -8.53 2.23 -2.29
N TYR A 55 -9.78 2.07 -2.69
CA TYR A 55 -10.13 1.99 -4.11
C TYR A 55 -9.88 3.32 -4.81
N GLU A 56 -10.31 4.42 -4.21
CA GLU A 56 -10.06 5.75 -4.75
C GLU A 56 -8.56 6.05 -4.78
N PHE A 57 -7.83 5.61 -3.76
CA PHE A 57 -6.38 5.75 -3.73
C PHE A 57 -5.72 5.05 -4.92
N ILE A 58 -6.11 3.80 -5.22
CA ILE A 58 -5.58 3.07 -6.38
C ILE A 58 -5.85 3.85 -7.67
N LYS A 59 -7.08 4.32 -7.84
CA LYS A 59 -7.46 5.09 -9.02
C LYS A 59 -6.61 6.34 -9.18
N ASN A 60 -6.41 7.08 -8.09
CA ASN A 60 -5.60 8.30 -8.11
C ASN A 60 -4.16 8.02 -8.52
N ILE A 61 -3.55 6.97 -7.96
CA ILE A 61 -2.17 6.61 -8.29
C ILE A 61 -2.06 6.18 -9.75
N ARG A 62 -2.96 5.33 -10.23
CA ARG A 62 -2.90 4.81 -11.61
C ARG A 62 -3.24 5.86 -12.65
N SER A 63 -3.95 6.92 -12.27
CA SER A 63 -4.26 8.05 -13.17
C SER A 63 -3.14 9.10 -13.19
N SER A 64 -2.18 9.02 -12.28
CA SER A 64 -1.10 9.99 -12.17
C SER A 64 -0.05 9.77 -13.26
N GLY A 65 0.42 10.84 -13.89
CA GLY A 65 1.52 10.77 -14.83
C GLY A 65 2.84 10.38 -14.21
N PHE A 66 3.02 10.67 -12.90
CA PHE A 66 4.28 10.41 -12.19
C PHE A 66 4.27 9.08 -11.42
N PHE A 67 3.12 8.69 -10.90
CA PHE A 67 3.03 7.58 -9.94
C PHE A 67 2.32 6.35 -10.49
N LYS A 68 1.90 6.37 -11.74
CA LYS A 68 1.09 5.30 -12.33
C LYS A 68 1.73 3.91 -12.30
N ASP A 69 3.05 3.85 -12.23
CA ASP A 69 3.78 2.58 -12.25
C ASP A 69 4.32 2.15 -10.88
N VAL A 70 4.05 2.92 -9.83
CA VAL A 70 4.49 2.57 -8.47
C VAL A 70 3.78 1.30 -8.01
N PRO A 71 4.51 0.27 -7.59
CA PRO A 71 3.88 -0.96 -7.09
C PRO A 71 3.01 -0.68 -5.86
N LEU A 72 1.83 -1.29 -5.84
CA LEU A 72 0.85 -1.15 -4.76
C LEU A 72 0.48 -2.52 -4.19
N ILE A 73 0.62 -2.67 -2.88
CA ILE A 73 0.07 -3.82 -2.15
C ILE A 73 -1.06 -3.31 -1.27
N MET A 74 -2.25 -3.87 -1.42
CA MET A 74 -3.40 -3.48 -0.62
C MET A 74 -3.61 -4.46 0.52
N LEU A 75 -3.94 -3.93 1.69
CA LEU A 75 -4.28 -4.71 2.88
C LEU A 75 -5.77 -4.56 3.16
N SER A 76 -6.44 -5.65 3.55
CA SER A 76 -7.86 -5.61 3.88
C SER A 76 -8.19 -6.58 4.99
N GLY A 77 -9.15 -6.21 5.84
CA GLY A 77 -9.72 -7.12 6.83
C GLY A 77 -10.77 -8.06 6.24
N ILE A 78 -11.05 -7.94 4.94
CA ILE A 78 -12.11 -8.70 4.28
C ILE A 78 -11.51 -9.79 3.41
N GLU A 79 -11.84 -11.05 3.74
CA GLU A 79 -11.43 -12.21 2.95
C GLU A 79 -12.53 -12.49 1.93
N SER A 80 -12.38 -11.91 0.74
CA SER A 80 -13.37 -12.04 -0.33
C SER A 80 -12.67 -12.05 -1.69
N SER A 81 -12.99 -13.04 -2.52
CA SER A 81 -12.48 -13.11 -3.88
C SER A 81 -12.92 -11.91 -4.72
N GLN A 82 -14.14 -11.42 -4.49
CA GLN A 82 -14.66 -10.25 -5.22
C GLN A 82 -13.87 -8.99 -4.89
N GLU A 83 -13.56 -8.79 -3.61
CA GLU A 83 -12.77 -7.67 -3.14
C GLU A 83 -11.36 -7.70 -3.75
N LYS A 84 -10.73 -8.87 -3.71
CA LYS A 84 -9.42 -9.09 -4.30
C LYS A 84 -9.41 -8.78 -5.79
N VAL A 85 -10.39 -9.31 -6.53
CA VAL A 85 -10.50 -9.08 -7.97
C VAL A 85 -10.70 -7.61 -8.26
N LYS A 86 -11.55 -6.93 -7.49
CA LYS A 86 -11.79 -5.49 -7.66
C LYS A 86 -10.51 -4.69 -7.50
N CYS A 87 -9.73 -4.96 -6.47
CA CYS A 87 -8.45 -4.28 -6.24
C CYS A 87 -7.48 -4.51 -7.38
N LEU A 88 -7.33 -5.75 -7.82
CA LEU A 88 -6.40 -6.09 -8.90
C LEU A 88 -6.82 -5.46 -10.21
N LYS A 89 -8.11 -5.43 -10.52
CA LYS A 89 -8.62 -4.76 -11.73
C LYS A 89 -8.41 -3.26 -11.72
N LEU A 90 -8.44 -2.64 -10.55
CA LEU A 90 -8.19 -1.20 -10.43
C LEU A 90 -6.70 -0.86 -10.56
N GLY A 91 -5.82 -1.85 -10.45
CA GLY A 91 -4.40 -1.66 -10.66
C GLY A 91 -3.50 -1.97 -9.48
N ALA A 92 -4.02 -2.58 -8.40
CA ALA A 92 -3.17 -3.07 -7.32
C ALA A 92 -2.32 -4.24 -7.83
N ASN A 93 -1.07 -4.30 -7.40
CA ASN A 93 -0.18 -5.39 -7.78
C ASN A 93 -0.39 -6.63 -6.91
N ASP A 94 -0.87 -6.43 -5.68
CA ASP A 94 -1.08 -7.53 -4.76
C ASP A 94 -2.13 -7.17 -3.71
N TYR A 95 -2.63 -8.17 -3.01
CA TYR A 95 -3.68 -8.02 -2.02
C TYR A 95 -3.43 -9.01 -0.89
N MET A 96 -3.41 -8.54 0.35
CA MET A 96 -3.24 -9.40 1.53
C MET A 96 -4.34 -9.15 2.54
N VAL A 97 -4.80 -10.22 3.19
CA VAL A 97 -5.86 -10.15 4.19
C VAL A 97 -5.23 -10.04 5.59
N LYS A 98 -5.78 -9.15 6.40
CA LYS A 98 -5.40 -9.03 7.82
C LYS A 98 -6.10 -10.09 8.66
N PRO A 99 -5.47 -10.66 9.67
CA PRO A 99 -4.07 -10.47 10.03
C PRO A 99 -3.13 -11.16 9.03
N PHE A 100 -2.04 -10.51 8.69
CA PHE A 100 -1.09 -11.04 7.73
C PHE A 100 0.23 -11.42 8.39
N ASN A 101 1.00 -12.28 7.72
CA ASN A 101 2.34 -12.64 8.15
C ASN A 101 3.33 -11.58 7.63
N PRO A 102 4.06 -10.86 8.52
CA PRO A 102 5.02 -9.86 8.07
C PRO A 102 6.11 -10.39 7.15
N GLU A 103 6.53 -11.64 7.34
CA GLU A 103 7.53 -12.26 6.46
C GLU A 103 6.97 -12.47 5.06
N GLU A 104 5.71 -12.87 4.94
CA GLU A 104 5.05 -13.01 3.65
C GLU A 104 4.98 -11.67 2.93
N LEU A 105 4.61 -10.62 3.65
CA LEU A 105 4.58 -9.27 3.07
C LEU A 105 5.96 -8.87 2.57
N SER A 106 7.01 -9.14 3.35
CA SER A 106 8.38 -8.83 2.97
C SER A 106 8.79 -9.54 1.67
N VAL A 107 8.42 -10.80 1.52
CA VAL A 107 8.70 -11.56 0.29
C VAL A 107 7.98 -10.94 -0.91
N ARG A 108 6.71 -10.56 -0.74
CA ARG A 108 5.95 -9.93 -1.82
C ARG A 108 6.54 -8.58 -2.22
N ILE A 109 7.01 -7.80 -1.24
CA ILE A 109 7.70 -6.54 -1.52
C ILE A 109 8.97 -6.78 -2.34
N GLU A 110 9.79 -7.74 -1.93
CA GLU A 110 11.01 -8.08 -2.67
C GLU A 110 10.73 -8.46 -4.12
N LEU A 111 9.70 -9.29 -4.33
CA LEU A 111 9.33 -9.74 -5.67
C LEU A 111 8.87 -8.57 -6.56
N LEU A 112 8.12 -7.64 -6.01
CA LEU A 112 7.67 -6.47 -6.78
C LEU A 112 8.80 -5.51 -7.08
N LEU A 113 9.71 -5.27 -6.13
CA LEU A 113 10.85 -4.40 -6.34
C LEU A 113 11.85 -5.00 -7.34
N ALA A 114 11.97 -6.31 -7.40
CA ALA A 114 12.86 -6.99 -8.34
C ALA A 114 12.42 -6.89 -9.80
N ARG A 115 11.16 -6.51 -10.04
CA ARG A 115 10.62 -6.34 -11.40
C ARG A 115 10.98 -5.01 -12.05
N LYS A 116 11.58 -4.12 -11.31
CA LYS A 116 11.96 -2.79 -11.83
C LYS A 116 13.17 -2.85 -12.76
#